data_3aad979b75b502e5f6a287f305ddf5df
#
_entry.id   3aad979b75b502e5f6a287f305ddf5df
#
_cell.length_a   1.000
_cell.length_b   1.000
_cell.length_c   1.000
_cell.angle_alpha   90.00
_cell.angle_beta   90.00
_cell.angle_gamma   90.00
#
_symmetry.space_group_name_H-M   'P 1'
#
loop_
_entity.id
_entity.type
_entity.pdbx_description
1 polymer ?
#
loop_
_entity_poly.entity_id
_entity_poly.type
_entity_poly.pdbx_seq_one_letter_code
_entity_poly.pdbx_strand_id
1 'polypeptide(L)'
;LRAVAGEWVGGPAQGVFLEARDDNELVYLDRLVRTLHALNFLQEREQHGGFLALNIHPQLLRAVRGHHGHVFEAILARCGLTPERIVLELADDGFGKQACLKAAVAAYRERGYRVAIDNFGRHSACLDRLEALAPDLVKLDRSLIGHAGHLSLAKRVMTELSAEIRRLGAQVVCQCIENPLQLQVAQDAGV
;
A
#
# COMPACT_ATOMS: atom_id res chain seq x y z
N LEU A 1 13.32 -3.90 -2.79
CA LEU A 1 12.12 -3.87 -1.93
C LEU A 1 11.62 -5.31 -1.75
N ARG A 2 11.74 -5.91 -0.57
CA ARG A 2 11.06 -7.16 -0.24
C ARG A 2 9.79 -6.83 0.53
N ALA A 3 8.63 -7.08 -0.06
CA ALA A 3 7.38 -7.18 0.67
C ALA A 3 7.29 -8.61 1.22
N VAL A 4 7.14 -8.77 2.53
CA VAL A 4 6.83 -10.06 3.14
C VAL A 4 5.32 -10.20 3.11
N ALA A 5 4.82 -11.01 2.17
CA ALA A 5 3.43 -11.43 2.17
C ALA A 5 3.28 -12.61 3.12
N GLY A 6 2.53 -12.46 4.19
CA GLY A 6 2.16 -13.58 5.06
C GLY A 6 1.04 -14.40 4.43
N GLU A 7 1.27 -15.70 4.23
CA GLU A 7 0.19 -16.65 3.89
C GLU A 7 -0.42 -17.21 5.18
N TRP A 8 -1.75 -17.19 5.25
CA TRP A 8 -2.49 -17.91 6.29
C TRP A 8 -2.63 -19.38 5.93
N VAL A 9 -2.36 -20.26 6.91
CA VAL A 9 -2.70 -21.67 6.79
C VAL A 9 -4.23 -21.79 6.83
N GLY A 10 -4.88 -21.88 5.66
CA GLY A 10 -6.34 -22.05 5.57
C GLY A 10 -7.06 -21.17 4.54
N GLY A 11 -6.41 -20.21 3.88
CA GLY A 11 -7.03 -19.38 2.86
C GLY A 11 -6.37 -18.02 2.67
N PRO A 12 -6.75 -17.25 1.65
CA PRO A 12 -6.22 -15.91 1.43
C PRO A 12 -6.58 -15.01 2.62
N ALA A 13 -5.65 -14.14 3.04
CA ALA A 13 -5.84 -13.20 4.16
C ALA A 13 -7.12 -12.36 4.05
N GLN A 14 -7.61 -12.11 2.85
CA GLN A 14 -8.89 -11.45 2.58
C GLN A 14 -10.10 -12.22 3.14
N GLY A 15 -10.03 -13.56 3.23
CA GLY A 15 -11.11 -14.39 3.78
C GLY A 15 -11.38 -14.11 5.27
N VAL A 16 -10.34 -13.77 6.04
CA VAL A 16 -10.47 -13.48 7.47
C VAL A 16 -11.32 -12.23 7.73
N PHE A 17 -11.23 -11.21 6.87
CA PHE A 17 -12.02 -9.99 7.00
C PHE A 17 -13.48 -10.17 6.58
N LEU A 18 -13.78 -11.16 5.73
CA LEU A 18 -15.15 -11.50 5.33
C LEU A 18 -15.94 -12.17 6.46
N GLU A 19 -15.27 -12.70 7.48
CA GLU A 19 -15.89 -13.33 8.64
C GLU A 19 -16.22 -12.34 9.75
N ALA A 20 -15.76 -11.09 9.65
CA ALA A 20 -16.06 -10.05 10.66
C ALA A 20 -17.56 -9.74 10.69
N ARG A 21 -18.16 -9.85 11.89
CA ARG A 21 -19.60 -9.69 12.12
C ARG A 21 -20.02 -8.22 12.25
N ASP A 22 -19.08 -7.38 12.68
CA ASP A 22 -19.28 -5.94 12.86
C ASP A 22 -17.98 -5.15 12.68
N ASP A 23 -18.08 -3.83 12.72
CA ASP A 23 -16.94 -2.92 12.56
C ASP A 23 -15.89 -3.07 13.67
N ASN A 24 -16.27 -3.46 14.89
CA ASN A 24 -15.33 -3.64 16.00
C ASN A 24 -14.48 -4.89 15.78
N GLU A 25 -15.12 -5.98 15.34
CA GLU A 25 -14.42 -7.22 15.01
C GLU A 25 -13.49 -7.02 13.81
N LEU A 26 -13.91 -6.27 12.80
CA LEU A 26 -13.08 -5.87 11.66
C LEU A 26 -11.83 -5.10 12.11
N VAL A 27 -12.01 -4.09 12.96
CA VAL A 27 -10.91 -3.29 13.52
C VAL A 27 -9.95 -4.16 14.34
N TYR A 28 -10.49 -5.09 15.12
CA TYR A 28 -9.68 -6.02 15.91
C TYR A 28 -8.85 -6.95 15.02
N LEU A 29 -9.47 -7.58 14.02
CA LEU A 29 -8.82 -8.49 13.09
C LEU A 29 -7.73 -7.77 12.27
N ASP A 30 -8.01 -6.58 11.77
CA ASP A 30 -7.04 -5.78 11.03
C ASP A 30 -5.80 -5.46 11.90
N ARG A 31 -6.01 -5.06 13.16
CA ARG A 31 -4.90 -4.82 14.09
C ARG A 31 -4.10 -6.09 14.40
N LEU A 32 -4.79 -7.21 14.59
CA LEU A 32 -4.16 -8.50 14.85
C LEU A 32 -3.27 -8.92 13.67
N VAL A 33 -3.80 -8.89 12.45
CA VAL A 33 -3.06 -9.24 11.23
C VAL A 33 -1.83 -8.34 11.06
N ARG A 34 -1.98 -7.03 11.21
CA ARG A 34 -0.85 -6.09 11.12
C ARG A 34 0.19 -6.33 12.21
N THR A 35 -0.24 -6.69 13.42
CA THR A 35 0.68 -7.04 14.51
C THR A 35 1.47 -8.30 14.18
N LEU A 36 0.83 -9.34 13.64
CA LEU A 36 1.51 -10.57 13.22
C LEU A 36 2.54 -10.29 12.12
N HIS A 37 2.18 -9.45 11.13
CA HIS A 37 3.14 -9.02 10.11
C HIS A 37 4.33 -8.25 10.70
N ALA A 38 4.08 -7.37 11.67
CA ALA A 38 5.15 -6.64 12.36
C ALA A 38 6.10 -7.58 13.14
N LEU A 39 5.55 -8.58 13.83
CA LEU A 39 6.36 -9.59 14.53
C LEU A 39 7.18 -10.44 13.57
N ASN A 40 6.60 -10.90 12.46
CA ASN A 40 7.33 -11.64 11.42
C ASN A 40 8.45 -10.80 10.79
N PHE A 41 8.17 -9.52 10.52
CA PHE A 41 9.18 -8.58 10.01
C PHE A 41 10.36 -8.41 10.97
N LEU A 42 10.11 -8.40 12.27
CA LEU A 42 11.17 -8.30 13.28
C LEU A 42 12.07 -9.53 13.32
N GLN A 43 11.53 -10.73 13.10
CA GLN A 43 12.31 -11.95 13.05
C GLN A 43 13.31 -11.98 11.88
N GLU A 44 12.95 -11.36 10.76
CA GLU A 44 13.83 -11.28 9.58
C GLU A 44 14.75 -10.03 9.58
N ARG A 45 14.54 -9.11 10.53
CA ARG A 45 15.19 -7.79 10.58
C ARG A 45 16.71 -7.86 10.73
N GLU A 46 17.25 -8.88 11.38
CA GLU A 46 18.69 -9.00 11.65
C GLU A 46 19.52 -9.10 10.35
N GLN A 47 18.89 -9.46 9.24
CA GLN A 47 19.58 -9.68 7.98
C GLN A 47 19.44 -8.54 6.97
N HIS A 48 18.36 -7.72 7.03
CA HIS A 48 18.06 -6.77 5.96
C HIS A 48 17.38 -5.50 6.49
N GLY A 49 18.01 -4.34 6.29
CA GLY A 49 17.33 -3.06 6.44
C GLY A 49 16.12 -2.97 5.49
N GLY A 50 15.12 -2.17 5.82
CA GLY A 50 13.94 -2.01 4.96
C GLY A 50 12.74 -1.46 5.73
N PHE A 51 11.59 -1.46 5.11
CA PHE A 51 10.31 -1.09 5.71
C PHE A 51 9.28 -2.20 5.50
N LEU A 52 8.30 -2.24 6.37
CA LEU A 52 7.17 -3.16 6.29
C LEU A 52 6.01 -2.45 5.60
N ALA A 53 5.52 -3.03 4.50
CA ALA A 53 4.31 -2.57 3.82
C ALA A 53 3.09 -3.35 4.33
N LEU A 54 2.04 -2.62 4.73
CA LEU A 54 0.84 -3.17 5.34
C LEU A 54 -0.42 -2.64 4.67
N ASN A 55 -1.24 -3.53 4.17
CA ASN A 55 -2.55 -3.16 3.62
C ASN A 55 -3.50 -2.66 4.71
N ILE A 56 -4.24 -1.61 4.39
CA ILE A 56 -5.35 -1.08 5.18
C ILE A 56 -6.66 -1.46 4.51
N HIS A 57 -7.50 -2.18 5.25
CA HIS A 57 -8.84 -2.51 4.73
C HIS A 57 -9.69 -1.24 4.59
N PRO A 58 -10.37 -1.01 3.45
CA PRO A 58 -11.12 0.24 3.20
C PRO A 58 -12.20 0.54 4.25
N GLN A 59 -12.85 -0.49 4.80
CA GLN A 59 -13.86 -0.33 5.84
C GLN A 59 -13.26 0.17 7.16
N LEU A 60 -11.99 -0.12 7.45
CA LEU A 60 -11.31 0.37 8.64
C LEU A 60 -11.31 1.90 8.71
N LEU A 61 -11.11 2.58 7.58
CA LEU A 61 -11.10 4.05 7.52
C LEU A 61 -12.47 4.67 7.83
N ARG A 62 -13.55 3.89 7.66
CA ARG A 62 -14.93 4.30 8.01
C ARG A 62 -15.27 3.94 9.45
N ALA A 63 -14.83 2.77 9.91
CA ALA A 63 -15.10 2.27 11.26
C ALA A 63 -14.35 3.08 12.34
N VAL A 64 -13.12 3.52 12.05
CA VAL A 64 -12.31 4.31 12.98
C VAL A 64 -12.58 5.81 12.75
N ARG A 65 -13.26 6.44 13.70
CA ARG A 65 -13.55 7.88 13.67
C ARG A 65 -12.43 8.67 14.35
N GLY A 66 -11.46 9.13 13.56
CA GLY A 66 -10.33 9.93 14.04
C GLY A 66 -9.22 9.08 14.72
N HIS A 67 -8.11 9.73 15.06
CA HIS A 67 -6.93 9.09 15.67
C HIS A 67 -6.43 7.83 14.95
N HIS A 68 -6.53 7.82 13.61
CA HIS A 68 -6.02 6.73 12.79
C HIS A 68 -4.55 6.43 13.12
N GLY A 69 -4.22 5.16 13.27
CA GLY A 69 -2.87 4.71 13.57
C GLY A 69 -2.46 4.72 15.04
N HIS A 70 -3.12 5.47 15.94
CA HIS A 70 -2.70 5.63 17.32
C HIS A 70 -2.55 4.30 18.09
N VAL A 71 -3.56 3.43 18.03
CA VAL A 71 -3.49 2.12 18.73
C VAL A 71 -2.41 1.23 18.14
N PHE A 72 -2.27 1.26 16.82
CA PHE A 72 -1.24 0.47 16.14
C PHE A 72 0.18 1.00 16.43
N GLU A 73 0.36 2.31 16.52
CA GLU A 73 1.61 2.94 16.94
C GLU A 73 2.05 2.44 18.34
N ALA A 74 1.12 2.37 19.30
CA ALA A 74 1.42 1.83 20.63
C ALA A 74 1.84 0.35 20.61
N ILE A 75 1.24 -0.45 19.69
CA ILE A 75 1.64 -1.84 19.47
C ILE A 75 3.04 -1.91 18.87
N LEU A 76 3.32 -1.13 17.83
CA LEU A 76 4.64 -1.06 17.18
C LEU A 76 5.73 -0.67 18.18
N ALA A 77 5.49 0.35 19.01
CA ALA A 77 6.44 0.79 20.03
C ALA A 77 6.80 -0.34 21.00
N ARG A 78 5.83 -1.16 21.42
CA ARG A 78 6.07 -2.34 22.27
C ARG A 78 6.87 -3.43 21.56
N CYS A 79 6.80 -3.48 20.23
CA CYS A 79 7.60 -4.39 19.41
C CYS A 79 9.00 -3.82 19.04
N GLY A 80 9.32 -2.58 19.47
CA GLY A 80 10.57 -1.91 19.10
C GLY A 80 10.61 -1.45 17.64
N LEU A 81 9.44 -1.22 17.02
CA LEU A 81 9.28 -0.64 15.69
C LEU A 81 8.77 0.80 15.81
N THR A 82 9.19 1.63 14.86
CA THR A 82 8.70 3.00 14.74
C THR A 82 7.83 3.16 13.48
N PRO A 83 6.87 4.10 13.46
CA PRO A 83 6.00 4.33 12.31
C PRO A 83 6.74 4.59 11.00
N GLU A 84 7.92 5.22 11.03
CA GLU A 84 8.74 5.53 9.85
C GLU A 84 9.23 4.27 9.12
N ARG A 85 9.24 3.13 9.81
CA ARG A 85 9.55 1.81 9.23
C ARG A 85 8.34 1.15 8.58
N ILE A 86 7.17 1.76 8.64
CA ILE A 86 5.91 1.22 8.16
C ILE A 86 5.40 2.03 6.98
N VAL A 87 5.02 1.35 5.91
CA VAL A 87 4.27 1.90 4.78
C VAL A 87 2.85 1.35 4.83
N LEU A 88 1.87 2.23 4.93
CA LEU A 88 0.46 1.85 4.91
C LEU A 88 -0.07 1.89 3.47
N GLU A 89 -0.53 0.75 2.98
CA GLU A 89 -0.99 0.59 1.61
C GLU A 89 -2.51 0.75 1.52
N LEU A 90 -2.95 1.67 0.68
CA LEU A 90 -4.35 2.03 0.46
C LEU A 90 -4.72 1.70 -0.98
N ALA A 91 -5.65 0.76 -1.18
CA ALA A 91 -6.08 0.36 -2.53
C ALA A 91 -6.84 1.51 -3.22
N ASP A 92 -6.48 1.85 -4.47
CA ASP A 92 -7.09 2.96 -5.22
C ASP A 92 -8.60 2.74 -5.51
N ASP A 93 -9.03 1.50 -5.62
CA ASP A 93 -10.41 1.11 -5.92
C ASP A 93 -11.34 1.01 -4.69
N GLY A 94 -10.78 1.06 -3.47
CA GLY A 94 -11.49 0.81 -2.21
C GLY A 94 -12.19 2.03 -1.57
N PHE A 95 -11.98 3.26 -2.05
CA PHE A 95 -12.32 4.47 -1.29
C PHE A 95 -13.39 5.35 -1.96
N GLY A 96 -14.65 5.12 -1.58
CA GLY A 96 -15.78 5.88 -2.13
C GLY A 96 -15.95 7.33 -1.62
N LYS A 97 -15.28 7.75 -0.54
CA LYS A 97 -15.36 9.12 0.02
C LYS A 97 -13.96 9.69 0.23
N GLN A 98 -13.54 10.54 -0.67
CA GLN A 98 -12.22 11.19 -0.69
C GLN A 98 -11.90 11.98 0.60
N ALA A 99 -12.90 12.58 1.24
CA ALA A 99 -12.69 13.36 2.46
C ALA A 99 -12.21 12.51 3.65
N CYS A 100 -12.81 11.33 3.87
CA CYS A 100 -12.39 10.43 4.95
C CYS A 100 -10.97 9.88 4.70
N LEU A 101 -10.65 9.57 3.45
CA LEU A 101 -9.33 9.09 3.06
C LEU A 101 -8.26 10.15 3.30
N LYS A 102 -8.50 11.40 2.89
CA LYS A 102 -7.57 12.52 3.09
C LYS A 102 -7.29 12.77 4.58
N ALA A 103 -8.33 12.75 5.42
CA ALA A 103 -8.17 12.91 6.87
C ALA A 103 -7.37 11.76 7.50
N ALA A 104 -7.62 10.51 7.06
CA ALA A 104 -6.89 9.36 7.56
C ALA A 104 -5.41 9.39 7.13
N VAL A 105 -5.12 9.74 5.88
CA VAL A 105 -3.75 9.90 5.38
C VAL A 105 -3.00 10.96 6.17
N ALA A 106 -3.62 12.12 6.40
CA ALA A 106 -3.03 13.19 7.23
C ALA A 106 -2.69 12.68 8.64
N ALA A 107 -3.64 12.00 9.31
CA ALA A 107 -3.43 11.45 10.65
C ALA A 107 -2.32 10.37 10.70
N TYR A 108 -2.17 9.55 9.66
CA TYR A 108 -1.06 8.60 9.57
C TYR A 108 0.28 9.31 9.40
N ARG A 109 0.35 10.32 8.54
CA ARG A 109 1.57 11.08 8.30
C ARG A 109 2.03 11.88 9.52
N GLU A 110 1.11 12.50 10.25
CA GLU A 110 1.41 13.19 11.52
C GLU A 110 2.08 12.26 12.54
N ARG A 111 1.87 10.95 12.42
CA ARG A 111 2.49 9.92 13.26
C ARG A 111 3.77 9.33 12.70
N GLY A 112 4.23 9.79 11.55
CA GLY A 112 5.44 9.32 10.89
C GLY A 112 5.27 8.12 9.96
N TYR A 113 4.05 7.61 9.76
CA TYR A 113 3.81 6.56 8.77
C TYR A 113 4.03 7.08 7.35
N ARG A 114 4.58 6.23 6.50
CA ARG A 114 4.59 6.44 5.05
C ARG A 114 3.30 5.85 4.46
N VAL A 115 2.83 6.46 3.38
CA VAL A 115 1.59 6.04 2.71
C VAL A 115 1.88 5.65 1.27
N ALA A 116 1.35 4.50 0.85
CA ALA A 116 1.36 4.05 -0.53
C ALA A 116 -0.07 3.94 -1.08
N ILE A 117 -0.26 4.37 -2.33
CA ILE A 117 -1.48 4.05 -3.09
C ILE A 117 -1.21 2.77 -3.89
N ASP A 118 -2.03 1.75 -3.67
CA ASP A 118 -1.90 0.45 -4.31
C ASP A 118 -2.91 0.26 -5.46
N ASN A 119 -2.57 -0.59 -6.42
CA ASN A 119 -3.36 -0.90 -7.62
C ASN A 119 -3.70 0.34 -8.49
N PHE A 120 -2.82 1.36 -8.49
CA PHE A 120 -3.06 2.58 -9.24
C PHE A 120 -3.08 2.31 -10.75
N GLY A 121 -4.12 2.84 -11.42
CA GLY A 121 -4.32 2.64 -12.84
C GLY A 121 -5.12 1.40 -13.22
N ARG A 122 -5.63 0.63 -12.24
CA ARG A 122 -6.44 -0.57 -12.49
C ARG A 122 -7.73 -0.26 -13.25
N HIS A 123 -8.45 0.77 -12.84
CA HIS A 123 -9.71 1.19 -13.43
C HIS A 123 -9.61 2.56 -14.09
N SER A 124 -8.88 3.46 -13.44
CA SER A 124 -8.60 4.81 -13.92
C SER A 124 -7.35 5.35 -13.22
N ALA A 125 -6.60 6.22 -13.89
CA ALA A 125 -5.45 6.91 -13.29
C ALA A 125 -5.87 8.35 -12.92
N CYS A 126 -6.40 8.52 -11.70
CA CYS A 126 -6.83 9.84 -11.22
C CYS A 126 -5.66 10.57 -10.53
N LEU A 127 -4.91 11.36 -11.29
CA LEU A 127 -3.77 12.14 -10.79
C LEU A 127 -4.18 13.19 -9.76
N ASP A 128 -5.35 13.82 -9.91
CA ASP A 128 -5.87 14.79 -8.92
C ASP A 128 -6.02 14.15 -7.53
N ARG A 129 -6.35 12.86 -7.49
CA ARG A 129 -6.40 12.12 -6.23
C ARG A 129 -5.01 11.94 -5.63
N LEU A 130 -4.00 11.61 -6.42
CA LEU A 130 -2.62 11.49 -5.95
C LEU A 130 -2.12 12.83 -5.42
N GLU A 131 -2.38 13.92 -6.13
CA GLU A 131 -2.02 15.26 -5.68
C GLU A 131 -2.68 15.61 -4.35
N ALA A 132 -3.99 15.32 -4.21
CA ALA A 132 -4.74 15.59 -2.98
C ALA A 132 -4.29 14.75 -1.78
N LEU A 133 -3.79 13.53 -2.00
CA LEU A 133 -3.32 12.61 -0.96
C LEU A 133 -1.82 12.75 -0.70
N ALA A 134 -1.06 13.21 -1.69
CA ALA A 134 0.40 13.34 -1.68
C ALA A 134 1.10 12.09 -1.11
N PRO A 135 0.91 10.88 -1.68
CA PRO A 135 1.47 9.65 -1.14
C PRO A 135 3.00 9.64 -1.25
N ASP A 136 3.65 8.81 -0.42
CA ASP A 136 5.10 8.59 -0.52
C ASP A 136 5.44 7.61 -1.64
N LEU A 137 4.55 6.64 -1.89
CA LEU A 137 4.72 5.63 -2.93
C LEU A 137 3.41 5.47 -3.73
N VAL A 138 3.56 5.13 -5.00
CA VAL A 138 2.45 4.68 -5.85
C VAL A 138 2.83 3.36 -6.49
N LYS A 139 2.04 2.32 -6.23
CA LYS A 139 2.23 0.99 -6.78
C LYS A 139 1.32 0.83 -8.00
N LEU A 140 1.92 0.72 -9.16
CA LEU A 140 1.19 0.55 -10.42
C LEU A 140 0.51 -0.82 -10.46
N ASP A 141 -0.73 -0.86 -10.95
CA ASP A 141 -1.45 -2.12 -11.12
C ASP A 141 -0.72 -3.04 -12.11
N ARG A 142 -0.76 -4.34 -11.83
CA ARG A 142 -0.10 -5.38 -12.63
C ARG A 142 -0.52 -5.39 -14.11
N SER A 143 -1.75 -4.93 -14.42
CA SER A 143 -2.23 -4.88 -15.80
C SER A 143 -1.42 -3.94 -16.67
N LEU A 144 -0.87 -2.86 -16.11
CA LEU A 144 -0.04 -1.91 -16.85
C LEU A 144 1.25 -2.56 -17.35
N ILE A 145 1.96 -3.30 -16.49
CA ILE A 145 3.19 -4.00 -16.91
C ILE A 145 2.90 -5.18 -17.84
N GLY A 146 1.80 -5.90 -17.61
CA GLY A 146 1.37 -7.00 -18.47
C GLY A 146 1.11 -6.55 -19.90
N HIS A 147 0.44 -5.41 -20.08
CA HIS A 147 0.17 -4.85 -21.41
C HIS A 147 1.39 -4.14 -22.03
N ALA A 148 2.23 -3.49 -21.22
CA ALA A 148 3.36 -2.71 -21.72
C ALA A 148 4.46 -3.56 -22.37
N GLY A 149 4.55 -4.85 -22.03
CA GLY A 149 5.45 -5.79 -22.69
C GLY A 149 5.08 -6.11 -24.15
N HIS A 150 3.83 -5.87 -24.55
CA HIS A 150 3.31 -6.25 -25.87
C HIS A 150 2.78 -5.08 -26.70
N LEU A 151 2.43 -3.96 -26.07
CA LEU A 151 1.79 -2.82 -26.72
C LEU A 151 2.60 -1.54 -26.50
N SER A 152 3.09 -0.93 -27.59
CA SER A 152 3.85 0.33 -27.55
C SER A 152 3.07 1.48 -26.87
N LEU A 153 1.74 1.52 -27.06
CA LEU A 153 0.89 2.50 -26.40
C LEU A 153 0.87 2.31 -24.87
N ALA A 154 0.76 1.07 -24.40
CA ALA A 154 0.78 0.78 -22.97
C ALA A 154 2.13 1.14 -22.33
N LYS A 155 3.25 0.90 -23.02
CA LYS A 155 4.58 1.35 -22.60
C LYS A 155 4.64 2.88 -22.46
N ARG A 156 4.13 3.63 -23.43
CA ARG A 156 4.06 5.10 -23.36
C ARG A 156 3.22 5.57 -22.17
N VAL A 157 2.02 5.02 -22.02
CA VAL A 157 1.15 5.36 -20.88
C VAL A 157 1.85 5.13 -19.56
N MET A 158 2.53 3.98 -19.39
CA MET A 158 3.28 3.68 -18.18
C MET A 158 4.42 4.69 -17.96
N THR A 159 5.14 5.08 -19.01
CA THR A 159 6.24 6.06 -18.91
C THR A 159 5.71 7.45 -18.50
N GLU A 160 4.67 7.93 -19.16
CA GLU A 160 4.05 9.23 -18.88
C GLU A 160 3.47 9.25 -17.45
N LEU A 161 2.77 8.18 -17.07
CA LEU A 161 2.20 8.03 -15.73
C LEU A 161 3.28 8.01 -14.65
N SER A 162 4.37 7.27 -14.87
CA SER A 162 5.50 7.24 -13.94
C SER A 162 6.18 8.61 -13.79
N ALA A 163 6.29 9.36 -14.88
CA ALA A 163 6.85 10.71 -14.86
C ALA A 163 5.97 11.67 -14.04
N GLU A 164 4.64 11.64 -14.24
CA GLU A 164 3.71 12.47 -13.50
C GLU A 164 3.66 12.13 -12.00
N ILE A 165 3.65 10.83 -11.65
CA ILE A 165 3.70 10.40 -10.26
C ILE A 165 4.97 10.94 -9.56
N ARG A 166 6.13 10.86 -10.23
CA ARG A 166 7.38 11.40 -9.69
C ARG A 166 7.36 12.93 -9.59
N ARG A 167 6.73 13.62 -10.54
CA ARG A 167 6.55 15.07 -10.47
C ARG A 167 5.72 15.48 -9.24
N LEU A 168 4.77 14.65 -8.81
CA LEU A 168 4.02 14.83 -7.58
C LEU A 168 4.81 14.48 -6.31
N GLY A 169 6.08 14.05 -6.44
CA GLY A 169 6.97 13.74 -5.32
C GLY A 169 6.87 12.30 -4.79
N ALA A 170 6.09 11.44 -5.42
CA ALA A 170 5.96 10.03 -5.01
C ALA A 170 6.98 9.12 -5.72
N GLN A 171 7.40 8.07 -5.05
CA GLN A 171 8.16 6.98 -5.66
C GLN A 171 7.21 6.04 -6.40
N VAL A 172 7.60 5.58 -7.58
CA VAL A 172 6.84 4.61 -8.36
C VAL A 172 7.33 3.21 -8.10
N VAL A 173 6.40 2.28 -7.89
CA VAL A 173 6.70 0.86 -7.71
C VAL A 173 5.92 0.05 -8.74
N CYS A 174 6.60 -0.80 -9.48
CA CYS A 174 5.97 -1.76 -10.37
C CYS A 174 5.90 -3.13 -9.70
N GLN A 175 4.73 -3.75 -9.76
CA GLN A 175 4.48 -5.07 -9.18
C GLN A 175 4.37 -6.15 -10.25
N CYS A 176 4.48 -7.43 -9.82
CA CYS A 176 4.27 -8.59 -10.68
C CYS A 176 5.19 -8.60 -11.91
N ILE A 177 6.46 -8.24 -11.72
CA ILE A 177 7.50 -8.40 -12.75
C ILE A 177 7.92 -9.88 -12.72
N GLU A 178 7.56 -10.63 -13.76
CA GLU A 178 7.74 -12.08 -13.83
C GLU A 178 8.80 -12.50 -14.84
N ASN A 179 9.24 -11.58 -15.71
CA ASN A 179 10.21 -11.90 -16.76
C ASN A 179 11.13 -10.70 -17.08
N PRO A 180 12.28 -10.94 -17.74
CA PRO A 180 13.25 -9.88 -18.08
C PRO A 180 12.70 -8.77 -18.97
N LEU A 181 11.75 -9.07 -19.86
CA LEU A 181 11.14 -8.06 -20.73
C LEU A 181 10.32 -7.04 -19.92
N GLN A 182 9.53 -7.54 -18.96
CA GLN A 182 8.77 -6.67 -18.06
C GLN A 182 9.70 -5.82 -17.19
N LEU A 183 10.81 -6.39 -16.70
CA LEU A 183 11.81 -5.63 -15.96
C LEU A 183 12.41 -4.51 -16.80
N GLN A 184 12.78 -4.80 -18.05
CA GLN A 184 13.33 -3.80 -18.96
C GLN A 184 12.30 -2.67 -19.22
N VAL A 185 11.03 -3.03 -19.45
CA VAL A 185 9.96 -2.05 -19.65
C VAL A 185 9.76 -1.15 -18.43
N ALA A 186 9.79 -1.72 -17.22
CA ALA A 186 9.68 -0.95 -15.99
C ALA A 186 10.87 0.02 -15.83
N GLN A 187 12.10 -0.45 -16.07
CA GLN A 187 13.32 0.38 -16.04
C GLN A 187 13.27 1.50 -17.09
N ASP A 188 12.86 1.20 -18.31
CA ASP A 188 12.71 2.19 -19.39
C ASP A 188 11.65 3.25 -19.06
N ALA A 189 10.60 2.86 -18.31
CA ALA A 189 9.59 3.79 -17.80
C ALA A 189 10.05 4.59 -16.57
N GLY A 190 11.27 4.31 -16.07
CA GLY A 190 11.88 4.98 -14.96
C GLY A 190 11.31 4.54 -13.59
N VAL A 191 10.89 3.29 -13.46
CA VAL A 191 10.40 2.70 -12.22
C VAL A 191 11.53 1.98 -11.48
#